data_093d50d76155cc09efb5e6fc4cd5daf5
#
_entry.id   093d50d76155cc09efb5e6fc4cd5daf5
#
_cell.length_a   1.000
_cell.length_b   1.000
_cell.length_c   1.000
_cell.angle_alpha   90.00
_cell.angle_beta   90.00
_cell.angle_gamma   90.00
#
_symmetry.space_group_name_H-M   'P 1'
#
loop_
_entity.id
_entity.type
_entity.pdbx_description
1 polymer ?
#
loop_
_entity_poly.entity_id
_entity_poly.type
_entity_poly.pdbx_seq_one_letter_code
_entity_poly.pdbx_strand_id
1 'polypeptide(L)' 'MLGKTLRKVRKGKQVSLCSIADENLSKSQISRFERGESEISCIRLINILEKLH' A
#
# COMPACT_ATOMS: atom_id res chain seq x y z
N MET A 1 12.17 -2.05 5.49
CA MET A 1 11.18 -2.84 4.75
C MET A 1 10.29 -1.93 3.93
N LEU A 2 9.87 -2.41 2.78
CA LEU A 2 9.07 -1.62 1.85
C LEU A 2 7.70 -1.24 2.43
N GLY A 3 7.17 -2.07 3.32
CA GLY A 3 5.88 -1.78 3.94
C GLY A 3 5.88 -0.51 4.76
N LYS A 4 6.92 -0.31 5.55
CA LYS A 4 7.05 0.92 6.35
C LYS A 4 7.23 2.13 5.46
N THR A 5 7.98 1.98 4.38
CA THR A 5 8.21 3.05 3.43
C THR A 5 6.89 3.46 2.77
N LEU A 6 6.10 2.48 2.35
CA LEU A 6 4.80 2.74 1.75
C LEU A 6 3.89 3.48 2.71
N ARG A 7 3.84 3.03 3.96
CA ARG A 7 3.00 3.67 4.97
C ARG A 7 3.41 5.12 5.20
N LYS A 8 4.72 5.36 5.26
CA LYS A 8 5.25 6.70 5.47
C LYS A 8 4.88 7.63 4.32
N VAL A 9 5.04 7.16 3.09
CA VAL A 9 4.67 7.95 1.90
C VAL A 9 3.18 8.21 1.88
N ARG A 10 2.36 7.19 2.16
CA ARG A 10 0.92 7.32 2.17
C ARG A 10 0.45 8.36 3.20
N LYS A 11 0.97 8.26 4.42
CA LYS A 11 0.59 9.19 5.48
C LYS A 11 1.08 10.61 5.20
N GLY A 12 2.25 10.73 4.60
CA GLY A 12 2.78 12.02 4.22
C GLY A 12 1.91 12.73 3.19
N LYS A 13 1.23 11.95 2.34
CA LYS A 13 0.30 12.49 1.34
C LYS A 13 -1.13 12.54 1.84
N GLN A 14 -1.38 12.11 3.07
CA GLN A 14 -2.71 12.08 3.69
C GLN A 14 -3.70 11.24 2.89
N VAL A 15 -3.23 10.10 2.39
CA VAL A 15 -4.06 9.18 1.59
C VAL A 15 -4.52 8.04 2.48
N SER A 16 -5.81 7.69 2.39
CA SER A 16 -6.36 6.57 3.16
C SER A 16 -6.10 5.24 2.47
N LEU A 17 -6.20 4.14 3.23
CA LEU A 17 -6.08 2.81 2.66
C LEU A 17 -7.15 2.55 1.62
N CYS A 18 -8.36 3.07 1.85
CA CYS A 18 -9.46 2.90 0.90
C CYS A 18 -9.14 3.50 -0.46
N SER A 19 -8.38 4.59 -0.48
CA SER A 19 -8.03 5.26 -1.73
C SER A 19 -7.12 4.42 -2.62
N ILE A 20 -6.28 3.59 -2.02
CA ILE A 20 -5.33 2.78 -2.78
C ILE A 20 -5.76 1.32 -2.90
N ALA A 21 -6.79 0.91 -2.18
CA ALA A 21 -7.32 -0.45 -2.30
C ALA A 21 -8.16 -0.58 -3.57
N ASP A 22 -8.17 -1.78 -4.15
CA ASP A 22 -8.97 -2.06 -5.33
C ASP A 22 -9.42 -3.52 -5.34
N GLU A 23 -9.96 -3.99 -6.47
CA GLU A 23 -10.48 -5.35 -6.59
C GLU A 23 -9.39 -6.41 -6.40
N ASN A 24 -8.17 -6.09 -6.79
CA ASN A 24 -7.06 -7.03 -6.73
C ASN A 24 -6.31 -6.98 -5.42
N LEU A 25 -6.46 -5.90 -4.66
CA LEU A 25 -5.68 -5.72 -3.44
C LEU A 25 -6.57 -5.03 -2.39
N SER A 26 -7.01 -5.80 -1.42
CA SER A 26 -7.90 -5.30 -0.40
C SER A 26 -7.17 -4.42 0.62
N LYS A 27 -7.94 -3.61 1.31
CA LYS A 27 -7.45 -2.75 2.37
C LYS A 27 -6.71 -3.56 3.45
N SER A 28 -7.25 -4.74 3.79
CA SER A 28 -6.63 -5.62 4.77
C SER A 28 -5.25 -6.09 4.32
N GLN A 29 -5.09 -6.43 3.06
CA GLN A 29 -3.81 -6.87 2.53
C GLN A 29 -2.77 -5.75 2.56
N ILE A 30 -3.19 -4.55 2.19
CA ILE A 30 -2.29 -3.40 2.22
C ILE A 30 -1.85 -3.12 3.66
N SER A 31 -2.79 -3.17 4.60
CA SER A 31 -2.49 -2.97 6.00
C SER A 31 -1.46 -3.98 6.52
N ARG A 32 -1.65 -5.25 6.17
CA ARG A 32 -0.72 -6.30 6.56
C ARG A 32 0.66 -6.09 5.95
N PHE A 33 0.70 -5.67 4.70
CA PHE A 33 1.97 -5.37 4.04
C PHE A 33 2.69 -4.22 4.74
N GLU A 34 1.96 -3.19 5.12
CA GLU A 34 2.53 -2.04 5.81
C GLU A 34 3.09 -2.41 7.18
N ARG A 35 2.51 -3.42 7.81
CA ARG A 35 3.00 -3.89 9.12
C ARG A 35 4.08 -4.96 9.00
N GLY A 36 4.42 -5.36 7.78
CA GLY A 36 5.42 -6.39 7.56
C GLY A 36 4.91 -7.81 7.79
N GLU A 37 3.59 -8.00 7.85
CA GLU A 37 2.98 -9.31 8.10
C GLU A 37 2.75 -10.12 6.83
N SER A 38 2.75 -9.49 5.68
CA SER A 38 2.62 -10.20 4.41
C SER A 38 3.30 -9.42 3.31
N GLU A 39 3.49 -10.10 2.17
CA GLU A 39 4.12 -9.49 1.02
C GLU A 39 3.11 -9.30 -0.10
N ILE A 40 3.38 -8.37 -0.99
CA ILE A 40 2.59 -8.17 -2.20
C ILE A 40 3.52 -8.19 -3.40
N SER A 41 2.97 -8.50 -4.57
CA SER A 41 3.79 -8.57 -5.77
C SER A 41 4.29 -7.19 -6.17
N CYS A 42 5.42 -7.17 -6.89
CA CYS A 42 6.00 -5.92 -7.36
C CYS A 42 5.03 -5.15 -8.24
N ILE A 43 4.28 -5.85 -9.08
CA ILE A 43 3.29 -5.20 -9.97
C ILE A 43 2.23 -4.48 -9.15
N ARG A 44 1.74 -5.13 -8.10
CA ARG A 44 0.72 -4.50 -7.24
C ARG A 44 1.29 -3.32 -6.49
N LEU A 45 2.52 -3.44 -6.02
CA LEU A 45 3.19 -2.34 -5.33
C LEU A 45 3.34 -1.14 -6.26
N ILE A 46 3.73 -1.38 -7.50
CA ILE A 46 3.87 -0.31 -8.49
C ILE A 46 2.52 0.37 -8.71
N ASN A 47 1.43 -0.41 -8.81
CA ASN A 47 0.10 0.15 -8.97
C ASN A 47 -0.29 1.06 -7.80
N ILE A 48 0.06 0.64 -6.58
CA ILE A 48 -0.20 1.45 -5.40
C ILE A 48 0.58 2.76 -5.47
N LEU A 49 1.84 2.69 -5.84
CA LEU A 49 2.69 3.88 -5.95
C LEU A 49 2.17 4.85 -7.00
N GLU A 50 1.64 4.33 -8.11
CA GLU A 50 1.04 5.17 -9.13
C GLU A 50 -0.19 5.90 -8.60
N LYS A 51 -0.99 5.22 -7.78
CA LYS A 51 -2.16 5.86 -7.18
C LYS A 51 -1.77 6.94 -6.17
N LEU A 52 -0.61 6.79 -5.56
CA LEU A 52 -0.09 7.76 -4.60
C LEU A 52 0.60 8.95 -5.27
N HIS A 53 0.90 8.80 -6.53
CA HIS A 53 1.66 9.81 -7.26
C HIS A 53 0.89 11.12 -7.50
#